data_e8f90b7bea2c893121d8c918d5d1500b
#
_entry.id   e8f90b7bea2c893121d8c918d5d1500b
#
_cell.length_a   1.000
_cell.length_b   1.000
_cell.length_c   1.000
_cell.angle_alpha   90.00
_cell.angle_beta   90.00
_cell.angle_gamma   90.00
#
_symmetry.space_group_name_H-M   'P 1'
#
loop_
_entity.id
_entity.type
_entity.pdbx_description
1 polymer ?
#
loop_
_entity_poly.entity_id
_entity_poly.type
_entity_poly.pdbx_seq_one_letter_code
_entity_poly.pdbx_strand_id
1 'polypeptide(L)'
;DQELDNWTKNVLQNFVSLHKNIEENYEVDMEEQNQVARKLENESAVLLKNNSVLPIGKEKKVIIIGELARQMRFQGGGSSHIQPTKMTNAIEAIREKGYQVTYIQGYQNEKEELGEKQLQDTIEKLKQEYRKKDCVILYFIGLTESYEGEGYDRKNLKIPQNQEELLAEIAETVGKDHIAAISFGGAPMDFSFEKNVGAILHMYLGGQAVGESVADLISGEVNPSGKLAETIPFSEKDTPAWRYFAPPNDDVEYRESIFVGYRYYETFHVPVKYPFGYGLSYTSFSYSELNVPEVYSGGKIQIRFKIKNIGKVSGAEIAQLYICPIESDVIRSHIELKGFQKIYLHPGEEKEVILELDERSFSVYDVEKKTFSMLSGKYQICIGASVHDLQLKANMEVVGNSYFRNERELFPDYFREQPHGMEISAEQFYQLLGGEPKHDKEKKRGEYTVYDSYQDVVNVSMFGKFVRGVVHIGLKIILRGKSERDPAFKMVKMGVEEGNLEGLIATSGGIATPKLIDMLVYNANKKYLQAFKRLLKK
;
A
#
# COMPACT_ATOMS: atom_id res chain seq x y z
N ASP A 1 8.33 4.20 40.43
CA ASP A 1 9.57 4.97 40.36
C ASP A 1 10.74 4.16 39.81
N GLN A 2 10.96 2.91 40.30
CA GLN A 2 12.06 2.06 39.79
C GLN A 2 11.92 1.70 38.28
N GLU A 3 10.73 1.54 37.80
CA GLU A 3 10.43 1.30 36.39
C GLU A 3 10.75 2.54 35.53
N LEU A 4 10.37 3.71 36.00
CA LEU A 4 10.69 5.00 35.37
C LEU A 4 12.20 5.26 35.35
N ASP A 5 12.89 4.95 36.45
CA ASP A 5 14.35 5.09 36.55
C ASP A 5 15.06 4.15 35.56
N ASN A 6 14.58 2.92 35.42
CA ASN A 6 15.11 1.95 34.45
C ASN A 6 14.87 2.41 33.00
N TRP A 7 13.70 2.96 32.74
CA TRP A 7 13.36 3.55 31.42
C TRP A 7 14.31 4.71 31.08
N THR A 8 14.43 5.66 32.01
CA THR A 8 15.33 6.81 31.87
C THR A 8 16.77 6.39 31.65
N LYS A 9 17.25 5.38 32.41
CA LYS A 9 18.59 4.81 32.25
C LYS A 9 18.80 4.22 30.86
N ASN A 10 17.84 3.47 30.33
CA ASN A 10 17.92 2.88 28.99
C ASN A 10 17.98 3.96 27.90
N VAL A 11 17.16 5.00 28.01
CA VAL A 11 17.18 6.14 27.09
C VAL A 11 18.53 6.85 27.13
N LEU A 12 19.06 7.13 28.33
CA LEU A 12 20.37 7.79 28.50
C LEU A 12 21.52 6.92 27.97
N GLN A 13 21.49 5.59 28.19
CA GLN A 13 22.50 4.68 27.66
C GLN A 13 22.53 4.68 26.13
N ASN A 14 21.34 4.67 25.50
CA ASN A 14 21.25 4.76 24.04
C ASN A 14 21.77 6.12 23.54
N PHE A 15 21.41 7.22 24.19
CA PHE A 15 21.91 8.56 23.85
C PHE A 15 23.44 8.63 23.92
N VAL A 16 24.02 8.14 25.01
CA VAL A 16 25.49 8.12 25.21
C VAL A 16 26.17 7.23 24.17
N SER A 17 25.57 6.06 23.85
CA SER A 17 26.12 5.17 22.84
C SER A 17 26.09 5.79 21.45
N LEU A 18 24.98 6.42 21.07
CA LEU A 18 24.87 7.15 19.80
C LEU A 18 25.88 8.30 19.72
N HIS A 19 26.00 9.08 20.80
CA HIS A 19 26.93 10.23 20.81
C HIS A 19 28.39 9.81 20.68
N LYS A 20 28.78 8.64 21.25
CA LYS A 20 30.15 8.10 21.08
C LYS A 20 30.49 7.66 19.66
N ASN A 21 29.47 7.40 18.84
CA ASN A 21 29.62 6.93 17.46
C ASN A 21 29.41 8.06 16.43
N ILE A 22 29.23 9.30 16.89
CA ILE A 22 29.16 10.46 15.98
C ILE A 22 30.58 10.75 15.49
N GLU A 23 30.76 10.63 14.18
CA GLU A 23 31.95 11.12 13.51
C GLU A 23 31.85 12.63 13.35
N GLU A 24 32.72 13.38 14.02
CA GLU A 24 32.81 14.83 13.83
C GLU A 24 33.23 15.12 12.40
N ASN A 25 32.46 15.95 11.69
CA ASN A 25 32.68 16.33 10.27
C ASN A 25 32.28 15.23 9.24
N TYR A 26 31.43 14.26 9.58
CA TYR A 26 30.86 13.38 8.59
C TYR A 26 29.94 14.16 7.64
N GLU A 27 30.30 14.19 6.35
CA GLU A 27 29.48 14.77 5.29
C GLU A 27 28.80 13.64 4.51
N VAL A 28 27.46 13.72 4.37
CA VAL A 28 26.70 12.75 3.58
C VAL A 28 26.89 13.07 2.10
N ASP A 29 27.34 12.10 1.31
CA ASP A 29 27.32 12.21 -0.16
C ASP A 29 25.89 12.05 -0.67
N MET A 30 25.26 13.18 -0.99
CA MET A 30 23.88 13.22 -1.46
C MET A 30 23.70 12.61 -2.84
N GLU A 31 24.75 12.59 -3.69
CA GLU A 31 24.68 11.92 -4.99
C GLU A 31 24.73 10.38 -4.81
N GLU A 32 25.59 9.88 -3.92
CA GLU A 32 25.58 8.46 -3.55
C GLU A 32 24.20 8.03 -3.01
N GLN A 33 23.60 8.84 -2.13
CA GLN A 33 22.24 8.56 -1.60
C GLN A 33 21.19 8.57 -2.73
N ASN A 34 21.32 9.46 -3.70
CA ASN A 34 20.43 9.46 -4.87
C ASN A 34 20.58 8.18 -5.71
N GLN A 35 21.81 7.69 -5.89
CA GLN A 35 22.06 6.41 -6.59
C GLN A 35 21.48 5.21 -5.83
N VAL A 36 21.53 5.23 -4.48
CA VAL A 36 20.88 4.20 -3.64
C VAL A 36 19.36 4.23 -3.85
N ALA A 37 18.73 5.42 -3.80
CA ALA A 37 17.30 5.58 -4.05
C ALA A 37 16.90 5.07 -5.44
N ARG A 38 17.68 5.42 -6.47
CA ARG A 38 17.49 4.95 -7.85
C ARG A 38 17.58 3.43 -7.96
N LYS A 39 18.58 2.82 -7.31
CA LYS A 39 18.74 1.37 -7.30
C LYS A 39 17.56 0.69 -6.63
N LEU A 40 17.11 1.20 -5.48
CA LEU A 40 15.95 0.64 -4.76
C LEU A 40 14.70 0.66 -5.63
N GLU A 41 14.43 1.78 -6.30
CA GLU A 41 13.27 1.88 -7.19
C GLU A 41 13.40 0.99 -8.43
N ASN A 42 14.55 0.93 -9.06
CA ASN A 42 14.83 0.03 -10.17
C ASN A 42 14.56 -1.43 -9.84
N GLU A 43 14.80 -1.84 -8.58
CA GLU A 43 14.59 -3.19 -8.11
C GLU A 43 13.18 -3.45 -7.57
N SER A 44 12.39 -2.40 -7.27
CA SER A 44 11.04 -2.47 -6.68
C SER A 44 9.94 -2.34 -7.71
N ALA A 45 10.15 -1.55 -8.78
CA ALA A 45 9.16 -1.33 -9.83
C ALA A 45 8.68 -2.64 -10.45
N VAL A 46 7.37 -2.75 -10.66
CA VAL A 46 6.71 -4.00 -11.10
C VAL A 46 6.18 -3.87 -12.52
N LEU A 47 6.64 -4.73 -13.42
CA LEU A 47 6.07 -4.85 -14.75
C LEU A 47 4.81 -5.73 -14.70
N LEU A 48 3.62 -5.10 -14.78
CA LEU A 48 2.34 -5.81 -14.65
C LEU A 48 1.82 -6.38 -15.97
N LYS A 49 2.18 -5.75 -17.08
CA LYS A 49 1.78 -6.18 -18.43
C LYS A 49 2.83 -5.75 -19.44
N ASN A 50 3.11 -6.60 -20.43
CA ASN A 50 3.96 -6.21 -21.54
C ASN A 50 3.69 -7.06 -22.80
N ASN A 51 3.04 -6.44 -23.78
CA ASN A 51 2.84 -7.02 -25.12
C ASN A 51 3.95 -6.54 -26.07
N SER A 52 5.21 -6.63 -25.65
CA SER A 52 6.39 -6.19 -26.42
C SER A 52 6.43 -4.68 -26.73
N VAL A 53 5.83 -3.85 -25.87
CA VAL A 53 5.94 -2.37 -25.95
C VAL A 53 7.21 -1.90 -25.27
N LEU A 54 7.62 -2.56 -24.20
CA LEU A 54 8.84 -2.30 -23.43
C LEU A 54 9.82 -3.49 -23.59
N PRO A 55 11.14 -3.25 -23.58
CA PRO A 55 11.81 -1.96 -23.58
C PRO A 55 11.69 -1.23 -24.91
N ILE A 56 11.86 0.12 -24.86
CA ILE A 56 11.76 0.98 -26.05
C ILE A 56 13.10 1.02 -26.77
N GLY A 57 13.10 0.72 -28.06
CA GLY A 57 14.30 0.89 -28.90
C GLY A 57 14.75 2.35 -29.00
N LYS A 58 16.06 2.59 -29.05
CA LYS A 58 16.64 3.95 -29.10
C LYS A 58 16.25 4.75 -30.34
N GLU A 59 15.84 4.07 -31.41
CA GLU A 59 15.37 4.66 -32.66
C GLU A 59 13.96 5.23 -32.57
N LYS A 60 13.21 4.88 -31.51
CA LYS A 60 11.82 5.32 -31.35
C LYS A 60 11.73 6.72 -30.78
N LYS A 61 10.78 7.50 -31.30
CA LYS A 61 10.33 8.73 -30.68
C LYS A 61 9.38 8.39 -29.52
N VAL A 62 9.57 9.04 -28.38
CA VAL A 62 8.75 8.87 -27.19
C VAL A 62 7.79 10.06 -27.07
N ILE A 63 6.49 9.76 -27.06
CA ILE A 63 5.44 10.76 -26.77
C ILE A 63 5.00 10.53 -25.34
N ILE A 64 5.27 11.49 -24.47
CA ILE A 64 4.92 11.44 -23.04
C ILE A 64 3.62 12.22 -22.83
N ILE A 65 2.61 11.57 -22.22
CA ILE A 65 1.32 12.19 -21.93
C ILE A 65 0.99 12.01 -20.44
N GLY A 66 0.55 13.09 -19.81
CA GLY A 66 0.11 13.12 -18.42
C GLY A 66 0.93 14.06 -17.54
N GLU A 67 0.26 14.81 -16.68
CA GLU A 67 0.93 15.75 -15.77
C GLU A 67 1.84 15.05 -14.76
N LEU A 68 1.52 13.80 -14.37
CA LEU A 68 2.36 12.98 -13.51
C LEU A 68 3.77 12.71 -14.07
N ALA A 69 4.00 12.88 -15.38
CA ALA A 69 5.34 12.79 -15.95
C ALA A 69 6.24 13.97 -15.56
N ARG A 70 5.63 15.12 -15.28
CA ARG A 70 6.32 16.37 -14.89
C ARG A 70 6.30 16.58 -13.38
N GLN A 71 5.12 16.37 -12.77
CA GLN A 71 4.90 16.43 -11.33
C GLN A 71 4.77 15.00 -10.81
N MET A 72 5.92 14.34 -10.63
CA MET A 72 5.98 12.92 -10.30
C MET A 72 5.40 12.64 -8.91
N ARG A 73 4.66 11.56 -8.81
CA ARG A 73 4.19 11.02 -7.53
C ARG A 73 5.27 10.12 -6.95
N PHE A 74 6.14 10.65 -6.10
CA PHE A 74 7.32 9.95 -5.60
C PHE A 74 7.26 9.62 -4.10
N GLN A 75 6.32 10.21 -3.37
CA GLN A 75 6.14 10.05 -1.92
C GLN A 75 4.66 10.09 -1.53
N GLY A 76 4.35 9.64 -0.31
CA GLY A 76 3.01 9.73 0.28
C GLY A 76 2.57 11.17 0.53
N GLY A 77 1.29 11.37 0.79
CA GLY A 77 0.74 12.66 1.26
C GLY A 77 0.81 12.76 2.78
N GLY A 78 0.96 13.98 3.32
CA GLY A 78 0.94 14.24 4.74
C GLY A 78 2.32 14.29 5.40
N SER A 79 2.47 13.68 6.58
CA SER A 79 3.69 13.76 7.40
C SER A 79 4.90 13.05 6.78
N SER A 80 4.67 12.21 5.77
CA SER A 80 5.73 11.55 4.99
C SER A 80 6.42 12.48 3.98
N HIS A 81 5.94 13.71 3.80
CA HIS A 81 6.56 14.67 2.87
C HIS A 81 7.98 15.02 3.29
N ILE A 82 8.91 14.80 2.39
CA ILE A 82 10.30 15.25 2.47
C ILE A 82 10.58 16.28 1.38
N GLN A 83 11.60 17.10 1.59
CA GLN A 83 12.16 17.96 0.56
C GLN A 83 13.38 17.27 -0.03
N PRO A 84 13.27 16.68 -1.24
CA PRO A 84 14.36 15.93 -1.85
C PRO A 84 15.51 16.88 -2.22
N THR A 85 16.73 16.39 -2.08
CA THR A 85 17.93 17.15 -2.46
C THR A 85 18.10 17.22 -3.98
N LYS A 86 17.53 16.25 -4.69
CA LYS A 86 17.52 16.17 -6.14
C LYS A 86 16.18 15.57 -6.59
N MET A 87 15.61 16.11 -7.65
CA MET A 87 14.39 15.58 -8.25
C MET A 87 14.44 15.78 -9.76
N THR A 88 14.66 14.69 -10.48
CA THR A 88 14.61 14.67 -11.94
C THR A 88 13.27 14.08 -12.38
N ASN A 89 12.50 14.84 -13.18
CA ASN A 89 11.25 14.29 -13.70
C ASN A 89 11.48 13.33 -14.88
N ALA A 90 10.48 12.51 -15.18
CA ALA A 90 10.61 11.50 -16.23
C ALA A 90 10.90 12.09 -17.61
N ILE A 91 10.42 13.29 -17.93
CA ILE A 91 10.63 13.94 -19.22
C ILE A 91 12.13 14.26 -19.42
N GLU A 92 12.75 14.82 -18.39
CA GLU A 92 14.19 15.16 -18.40
C GLU A 92 15.03 13.90 -18.42
N ALA A 93 14.77 12.95 -17.54
CA ALA A 93 15.50 11.69 -17.46
C ALA A 93 15.47 10.89 -18.79
N ILE A 94 14.33 10.82 -19.46
CA ILE A 94 14.20 10.13 -20.75
C ILE A 94 14.96 10.87 -21.87
N ARG A 95 14.97 12.21 -21.84
CA ARG A 95 15.79 12.99 -22.78
C ARG A 95 17.30 12.78 -22.56
N GLU A 96 17.73 12.72 -21.29
CA GLU A 96 19.13 12.44 -20.92
C GLU A 96 19.58 11.05 -21.40
N LYS A 97 18.66 10.08 -21.51
CA LYS A 97 18.91 8.79 -22.15
C LYS A 97 19.04 8.86 -23.68
N GLY A 98 18.88 10.03 -24.28
CA GLY A 98 19.04 10.26 -25.73
C GLY A 98 17.81 10.00 -26.58
N TYR A 99 16.63 9.83 -25.99
CA TYR A 99 15.38 9.70 -26.75
C TYR A 99 14.89 11.05 -27.27
N GLN A 100 14.29 11.03 -28.47
CA GLN A 100 13.52 12.17 -28.96
C GLN A 100 12.17 12.19 -28.24
N VAL A 101 11.90 13.23 -27.43
CA VAL A 101 10.74 13.33 -26.56
C VAL A 101 9.84 14.48 -26.97
N THR A 102 8.56 14.17 -27.19
CA THR A 102 7.45 15.15 -27.22
C THR A 102 6.62 15.01 -25.95
N TYR A 103 6.36 16.11 -25.24
CA TYR A 103 5.51 16.12 -24.05
C TYR A 103 4.16 16.79 -24.33
N ILE A 104 3.07 16.14 -23.90
CA ILE A 104 1.69 16.64 -23.93
C ILE A 104 1.14 16.51 -22.51
N GLN A 105 0.73 17.62 -21.89
CA GLN A 105 0.22 17.58 -20.52
C GLN A 105 -1.02 16.70 -20.38
N GLY A 106 -1.97 16.79 -21.29
CA GLY A 106 -3.18 15.96 -21.37
C GLY A 106 -4.23 16.25 -20.32
N TYR A 107 -3.93 16.05 -19.06
CA TYR A 107 -4.81 16.28 -17.92
C TYR A 107 -4.12 17.12 -16.82
N GLN A 108 -4.87 17.50 -15.77
CA GLN A 108 -4.37 18.21 -14.59
C GLN A 108 -4.66 17.38 -13.33
N ASN A 109 -3.64 17.20 -12.47
CA ASN A 109 -3.71 16.40 -11.25
C ASN A 109 -4.78 16.89 -10.26
N GLU A 110 -5.05 18.18 -10.21
CA GLU A 110 -6.01 18.81 -9.29
C GLU A 110 -7.47 18.75 -9.78
N LYS A 111 -7.70 18.33 -11.03
CA LYS A 111 -9.03 18.25 -11.63
C LYS A 111 -9.47 16.81 -11.77
N GLU A 112 -10.75 16.54 -11.52
CA GLU A 112 -11.35 15.23 -11.76
C GLU A 112 -11.93 15.09 -13.17
N GLU A 113 -12.42 16.19 -13.73
CA GLU A 113 -13.08 16.20 -15.04
C GLU A 113 -12.10 16.63 -16.13
N LEU A 114 -12.22 16.00 -17.27
CA LEU A 114 -11.52 16.37 -18.49
C LEU A 114 -12.38 17.34 -19.30
N GLY A 115 -11.92 18.58 -19.48
CA GLY A 115 -12.64 19.54 -20.30
C GLY A 115 -12.59 19.17 -21.79
N GLU A 116 -13.70 19.30 -22.51
CA GLU A 116 -13.80 18.96 -23.95
C GLU A 116 -12.70 19.62 -24.79
N LYS A 117 -12.44 20.89 -24.56
CA LYS A 117 -11.36 21.60 -25.25
C LYS A 117 -9.99 21.01 -24.98
N GLN A 118 -9.70 20.64 -23.71
CA GLN A 118 -8.42 20.05 -23.33
C GLN A 118 -8.26 18.68 -23.98
N LEU A 119 -9.31 17.88 -24.03
CA LEU A 119 -9.32 16.61 -24.74
C LEU A 119 -9.03 16.80 -26.23
N GLN A 120 -9.77 17.67 -26.91
CA GLN A 120 -9.59 17.96 -28.33
C GLN A 120 -8.16 18.43 -28.64
N ASP A 121 -7.66 19.44 -27.92
CA ASP A 121 -6.31 19.97 -28.10
C ASP A 121 -5.23 18.86 -27.89
N THR A 122 -5.46 17.95 -26.94
CA THR A 122 -4.55 16.82 -26.67
C THR A 122 -4.54 15.82 -27.83
N ILE A 123 -5.72 15.43 -28.32
CA ILE A 123 -5.84 14.46 -29.43
C ILE A 123 -5.30 15.05 -30.73
N GLU A 124 -5.54 16.35 -31.00
CA GLU A 124 -4.97 17.01 -32.17
C GLU A 124 -3.45 17.03 -32.18
N LYS A 125 -2.83 17.41 -31.04
CA LYS A 125 -1.37 17.38 -30.88
C LYS A 125 -0.83 15.95 -31.03
N LEU A 126 -1.52 14.96 -30.44
CA LEU A 126 -1.14 13.57 -30.59
C LEU A 126 -1.15 13.14 -32.06
N LYS A 127 -2.20 13.44 -32.80
CA LYS A 127 -2.30 13.12 -34.24
C LYS A 127 -1.23 13.79 -35.09
N GLN A 128 -0.79 14.99 -34.72
CA GLN A 128 0.32 15.68 -35.41
C GLN A 128 1.67 15.01 -35.16
N GLU A 129 1.91 14.53 -33.95
CA GLU A 129 3.21 14.00 -33.50
C GLU A 129 3.38 12.49 -33.71
N TYR A 130 2.28 11.74 -33.69
CA TYR A 130 2.30 10.28 -33.72
C TYR A 130 2.54 9.71 -35.12
N ARG A 131 3.48 8.77 -35.21
CA ARG A 131 3.74 7.95 -36.39
C ARG A 131 3.86 6.50 -35.95
N LYS A 132 2.92 5.65 -36.35
CA LYS A 132 2.69 4.29 -35.83
C LYS A 132 3.96 3.43 -35.73
N LYS A 133 4.84 3.51 -36.72
CA LYS A 133 6.05 2.67 -36.75
C LYS A 133 7.21 3.23 -35.91
N ASP A 134 7.21 4.53 -35.65
CA ASP A 134 8.36 5.25 -35.14
C ASP A 134 8.14 5.82 -33.74
N CYS A 135 6.93 5.66 -33.17
CA CYS A 135 6.58 6.25 -31.89
C CYS A 135 6.11 5.20 -30.88
N VAL A 136 6.43 5.45 -29.60
CA VAL A 136 5.80 4.82 -28.43
C VAL A 136 5.22 5.91 -27.55
N ILE A 137 4.05 5.65 -27.00
CA ILE A 137 3.40 6.54 -26.05
C ILE A 137 3.65 6.05 -24.65
N LEU A 138 4.20 6.91 -23.80
CA LEU A 138 4.23 6.72 -22.35
C LEU A 138 3.11 7.53 -21.72
N TYR A 139 2.11 6.84 -21.22
CA TYR A 139 0.98 7.46 -20.54
C TYR A 139 1.17 7.37 -19.04
N PHE A 140 1.33 8.50 -18.37
CA PHE A 140 1.51 8.58 -16.92
C PHE A 140 0.15 8.64 -16.25
N ILE A 141 -0.10 7.76 -15.26
CA ILE A 141 -1.41 7.54 -14.67
C ILE A 141 -1.27 7.12 -13.20
N GLY A 142 -2.25 7.43 -12.37
CA GLY A 142 -2.25 6.94 -11.00
C GLY A 142 -2.90 7.86 -9.98
N LEU A 143 -2.72 7.51 -8.71
CA LEU A 143 -3.30 8.24 -7.60
C LEU A 143 -2.51 9.51 -7.31
N THR A 144 -3.23 10.63 -7.18
CA THR A 144 -2.67 11.89 -6.70
C THR A 144 -2.80 11.99 -5.17
N GLU A 145 -2.14 12.97 -4.56
CA GLU A 145 -2.26 13.20 -3.12
C GLU A 145 -3.68 13.51 -2.66
N SER A 146 -4.54 14.02 -3.54
CA SER A 146 -5.96 14.23 -3.22
C SER A 146 -6.76 12.93 -3.07
N TYR A 147 -6.25 11.83 -3.63
CA TYR A 147 -6.84 10.49 -3.52
C TYR A 147 -6.21 9.66 -2.40
N GLU A 148 -4.93 9.88 -2.12
CA GLU A 148 -4.15 9.05 -1.22
C GLU A 148 -3.26 9.93 -0.34
N GLY A 149 -3.57 10.01 0.94
CA GLY A 149 -2.82 10.79 1.91
C GLY A 149 -3.14 10.40 3.34
N GLU A 150 -2.32 10.87 4.26
CA GLU A 150 -2.54 10.66 5.68
C GLU A 150 -3.85 11.33 6.12
N GLY A 151 -4.66 10.59 6.87
CA GLY A 151 -5.82 11.13 7.55
C GLY A 151 -7.12 11.19 6.76
N TYR A 152 -7.21 10.56 5.60
CA TYR A 152 -8.47 10.39 4.89
C TYR A 152 -8.45 9.14 4.01
N ASP A 153 -9.61 8.50 3.89
CA ASP A 153 -9.79 7.29 3.11
C ASP A 153 -10.40 7.58 1.73
N ARG A 154 -10.02 6.75 0.76
CA ARG A 154 -10.71 6.68 -0.54
C ARG A 154 -12.05 5.95 -0.38
N LYS A 155 -13.04 6.37 -1.15
CA LYS A 155 -14.36 5.73 -1.17
C LYS A 155 -14.40 4.45 -2.04
N ASN A 156 -13.42 4.28 -2.92
CA ASN A 156 -13.30 3.18 -3.87
C ASN A 156 -11.85 3.07 -4.36
N LEU A 157 -11.54 2.06 -5.18
CA LEU A 157 -10.21 1.85 -5.77
C LEU A 157 -9.96 2.64 -7.06
N LYS A 158 -10.90 3.44 -7.54
CA LYS A 158 -10.78 4.12 -8.84
C LYS A 158 -9.65 5.13 -8.86
N ILE A 159 -9.04 5.25 -10.03
CA ILE A 159 -8.10 6.32 -10.37
C ILE A 159 -8.89 7.60 -10.77
N PRO A 160 -8.22 8.77 -10.88
CA PRO A 160 -8.87 9.99 -11.34
C PRO A 160 -9.54 9.82 -12.71
N GLN A 161 -10.80 10.23 -12.83
CA GLN A 161 -11.63 10.01 -14.00
C GLN A 161 -11.03 10.66 -15.26
N ASN A 162 -10.50 11.88 -15.16
CA ASN A 162 -9.88 12.59 -16.27
C ASN A 162 -8.70 11.82 -16.90
N GLN A 163 -7.98 11.04 -16.10
CA GLN A 163 -6.86 10.22 -16.59
C GLN A 163 -7.38 9.01 -17.36
N GLU A 164 -8.43 8.34 -16.85
CA GLU A 164 -9.01 7.15 -17.48
C GLU A 164 -9.71 7.50 -18.80
N GLU A 165 -10.50 8.57 -18.82
CA GLU A 165 -11.19 9.06 -20.01
C GLU A 165 -10.21 9.43 -21.13
N LEU A 166 -9.17 10.21 -20.80
CA LEU A 166 -8.16 10.58 -21.78
C LEU A 166 -7.41 9.35 -22.34
N LEU A 167 -7.08 8.39 -21.51
CA LEU A 167 -6.41 7.17 -21.97
C LEU A 167 -7.28 6.37 -22.93
N ALA A 168 -8.57 6.28 -22.68
CA ALA A 168 -9.51 5.60 -23.57
C ALA A 168 -9.52 6.24 -24.96
N GLU A 169 -9.63 7.57 -25.06
CA GLU A 169 -9.62 8.33 -26.32
C GLU A 169 -8.27 8.20 -27.05
N ILE A 170 -7.16 8.20 -26.32
CA ILE A 170 -5.83 7.97 -26.91
C ILE A 170 -5.76 6.55 -27.50
N ALA A 171 -6.24 5.54 -26.77
CA ALA A 171 -6.22 4.15 -27.23
C ALA A 171 -7.10 3.93 -28.48
N GLU A 172 -8.24 4.61 -28.56
CA GLU A 172 -9.07 4.61 -29.79
C GLU A 172 -8.36 5.30 -30.96
N THR A 173 -7.60 6.36 -30.70
CA THR A 173 -6.91 7.14 -31.74
C THR A 173 -5.72 6.40 -32.34
N VAL A 174 -4.88 5.72 -31.51
CA VAL A 174 -3.57 5.18 -31.95
C VAL A 174 -3.45 3.67 -31.85
N GLY A 175 -4.35 3.02 -31.10
CA GLY A 175 -4.28 1.60 -30.77
C GLY A 175 -3.45 1.33 -29.52
N LYS A 176 -3.96 0.43 -28.67
CA LYS A 176 -3.39 0.12 -27.35
C LYS A 176 -1.96 -0.45 -27.39
N ASP A 177 -1.58 -1.15 -28.46
CA ASP A 177 -0.30 -1.87 -28.57
C ASP A 177 0.91 -0.93 -28.74
N HIS A 178 0.68 0.38 -28.77
CA HIS A 178 1.73 1.41 -28.83
C HIS A 178 1.80 2.25 -27.54
N ILE A 179 1.02 1.87 -26.53
CA ILE A 179 0.91 2.62 -25.28
C ILE A 179 1.49 1.79 -24.13
N ALA A 180 2.44 2.37 -23.40
CA ALA A 180 2.85 1.87 -22.09
C ALA A 180 2.36 2.82 -21.00
N ALA A 181 1.60 2.32 -20.05
CA ALA A 181 1.21 3.06 -18.85
C ALA A 181 2.33 2.99 -17.81
N ILE A 182 2.72 4.16 -17.31
CA ILE A 182 3.61 4.31 -16.16
C ILE A 182 2.72 4.72 -14.99
N SER A 183 2.49 3.81 -14.04
CA SER A 183 1.47 3.99 -13.02
C SER A 183 2.05 4.22 -11.62
N PHE A 184 1.39 5.08 -10.83
CA PHE A 184 1.81 5.52 -9.51
C PHE A 184 0.68 5.36 -8.49
N GLY A 185 1.03 4.96 -7.27
CA GLY A 185 0.13 4.84 -6.13
C GLY A 185 0.78 4.04 -5.02
N GLY A 186 0.56 4.40 -3.76
CA GLY A 186 1.10 3.70 -2.59
C GLY A 186 0.19 2.60 -2.06
N ALA A 187 -0.98 2.42 -2.68
CA ALA A 187 -1.98 1.41 -2.29
C ALA A 187 -2.67 0.82 -3.52
N PRO A 188 -3.35 -0.33 -3.39
CA PRO A 188 -4.09 -0.95 -4.48
C PRO A 188 -5.03 0.03 -5.18
N MET A 189 -5.06 0.01 -6.49
CA MET A 189 -5.94 0.84 -7.31
C MET A 189 -6.60 0.03 -8.42
N ASP A 190 -7.62 0.60 -9.05
CA ASP A 190 -8.30 -0.03 -10.18
C ASP A 190 -7.42 0.01 -11.43
N PHE A 191 -7.09 -1.16 -11.95
CA PHE A 191 -6.37 -1.36 -13.21
C PHE A 191 -7.29 -1.69 -14.39
N SER A 192 -8.55 -1.29 -14.36
CA SER A 192 -9.50 -1.51 -15.47
C SER A 192 -9.03 -0.89 -16.78
N PHE A 193 -8.20 0.15 -16.74
CA PHE A 193 -7.54 0.77 -17.87
C PHE A 193 -6.56 -0.14 -18.63
N GLU A 194 -6.19 -1.30 -18.08
CA GLU A 194 -5.30 -2.29 -18.72
C GLU A 194 -5.74 -2.66 -20.14
N LYS A 195 -7.05 -2.67 -20.40
CA LYS A 195 -7.61 -2.95 -21.73
C LYS A 195 -7.16 -1.96 -22.81
N ASN A 196 -6.75 -0.76 -22.41
CA ASN A 196 -6.38 0.37 -23.27
C ASN A 196 -4.87 0.52 -23.50
N VAL A 197 -4.04 -0.38 -22.95
CA VAL A 197 -2.57 -0.28 -23.05
C VAL A 197 -1.94 -1.62 -23.40
N GLY A 198 -0.76 -1.59 -24.02
CA GLY A 198 0.04 -2.77 -24.33
C GLY A 198 1.03 -3.14 -23.22
N ALA A 199 1.43 -2.18 -22.38
CA ALA A 199 2.28 -2.43 -21.23
C ALA A 199 1.86 -1.59 -20.02
N ILE A 200 2.17 -2.10 -18.81
CA ILE A 200 2.00 -1.39 -17.53
C ILE A 200 3.25 -1.59 -16.70
N LEU A 201 3.94 -0.50 -16.37
CA LEU A 201 5.02 -0.44 -15.41
C LEU A 201 4.53 0.32 -14.17
N HIS A 202 4.43 -0.36 -13.04
CA HIS A 202 3.95 0.20 -11.79
C HIS A 202 5.11 0.60 -10.90
N MET A 203 5.20 1.91 -10.60
CA MET A 203 6.32 2.54 -9.91
C MET A 203 6.05 2.79 -8.43
N TYR A 204 4.87 2.47 -7.92
CA TYR A 204 4.48 2.79 -6.54
C TYR A 204 4.78 4.27 -6.17
N LEU A 205 5.53 4.49 -5.09
CA LEU A 205 6.02 5.79 -4.62
C LEU A 205 7.56 5.72 -4.53
N GLY A 206 8.22 5.81 -5.68
CA GLY A 206 9.61 5.40 -5.89
C GLY A 206 10.70 6.34 -5.35
N GLY A 207 10.36 7.34 -4.53
CA GLY A 207 11.35 8.26 -3.96
C GLY A 207 11.92 9.25 -4.98
N GLN A 208 12.94 10.03 -4.56
CA GLN A 208 13.45 11.17 -5.31
C GLN A 208 14.03 10.82 -6.69
N ALA A 209 14.47 9.60 -6.90
CA ALA A 209 15.10 9.16 -8.15
C ALA A 209 14.13 8.44 -9.11
N VAL A 210 12.82 8.53 -8.88
CA VAL A 210 11.81 7.81 -9.67
C VAL A 210 11.82 8.17 -11.16
N GLY A 211 12.15 9.40 -11.51
CA GLY A 211 12.26 9.81 -12.93
C GLY A 211 13.39 9.12 -13.66
N GLU A 212 14.57 9.04 -13.06
CA GLU A 212 15.72 8.31 -13.59
C GLU A 212 15.42 6.80 -13.67
N SER A 213 14.72 6.24 -12.66
CA SER A 213 14.34 4.82 -12.65
C SER A 213 13.34 4.48 -13.76
N VAL A 214 12.35 5.36 -14.02
CA VAL A 214 11.48 5.19 -15.20
C VAL A 214 12.31 5.11 -16.48
N ALA A 215 13.29 6.02 -16.66
CA ALA A 215 14.12 6.05 -17.86
C ALA A 215 15.00 4.80 -18.01
N ASP A 216 15.56 4.27 -16.91
CA ASP A 216 16.35 3.03 -16.91
C ASP A 216 15.51 1.81 -17.30
N LEU A 217 14.33 1.69 -16.72
CA LEU A 217 13.45 0.55 -16.93
C LEU A 217 12.88 0.53 -18.35
N ILE A 218 12.35 1.66 -18.84
CA ILE A 218 11.76 1.71 -20.18
C ILE A 218 12.80 1.55 -21.30
N SER A 219 14.05 1.91 -21.05
CA SER A 219 15.14 1.73 -22.01
C SER A 219 15.71 0.31 -22.04
N GLY A 220 15.39 -0.50 -21.04
CA GLY A 220 15.98 -1.83 -20.88
C GLY A 220 17.40 -1.84 -20.35
N GLU A 221 17.94 -0.69 -19.92
CA GLU A 221 19.21 -0.64 -19.18
C GLU A 221 19.11 -1.40 -17.86
N VAL A 222 17.93 -1.34 -17.25
CA VAL A 222 17.54 -2.19 -16.14
C VAL A 222 16.35 -3.06 -16.54
N ASN A 223 16.43 -4.35 -16.25
CA ASN A 223 15.34 -5.28 -16.46
C ASN A 223 14.44 -5.27 -15.21
N PRO A 224 13.12 -4.98 -15.33
CA PRO A 224 12.19 -5.03 -14.19
C PRO A 224 12.26 -6.36 -13.46
N SER A 225 12.26 -6.33 -12.15
CA SER A 225 12.37 -7.53 -11.31
C SER A 225 11.57 -7.44 -10.00
N GLY A 226 10.87 -6.34 -9.78
CA GLY A 226 9.97 -6.18 -8.64
C GLY A 226 8.78 -7.14 -8.72
N LYS A 227 8.24 -7.51 -7.56
CA LYS A 227 7.05 -8.32 -7.41
C LYS A 227 6.05 -7.61 -6.51
N LEU A 228 4.75 -7.74 -6.78
CA LEU A 228 3.71 -7.18 -5.93
C LEU A 228 3.80 -7.73 -4.51
N ALA A 229 3.96 -6.86 -3.53
CA ALA A 229 3.89 -7.20 -2.11
C ALA A 229 2.43 -7.21 -1.58
N GLU A 230 1.47 -7.10 -2.47
CA GLU A 230 0.05 -7.04 -2.19
C GLU A 230 -0.75 -7.79 -3.27
N THR A 231 -2.03 -8.02 -3.01
CA THR A 231 -2.98 -8.53 -3.99
C THR A 231 -3.84 -7.37 -4.48
N ILE A 232 -4.01 -7.25 -5.79
CA ILE A 232 -4.88 -6.22 -6.38
C ILE A 232 -6.22 -6.85 -6.74
N PRO A 233 -7.31 -6.53 -6.03
CA PRO A 233 -8.64 -7.05 -6.31
C PRO A 233 -9.25 -6.40 -7.56
N PHE A 234 -10.35 -6.95 -8.05
CA PHE A 234 -11.16 -6.29 -9.10
C PHE A 234 -11.98 -5.12 -8.56
N SER A 235 -12.35 -5.16 -7.28
CA SER A 235 -13.19 -4.16 -6.65
C SER A 235 -12.91 -4.08 -5.15
N GLU A 236 -13.19 -2.93 -4.55
CA GLU A 236 -13.17 -2.77 -3.08
C GLU A 236 -14.09 -3.75 -2.36
N LYS A 237 -15.18 -4.19 -3.00
CA LYS A 237 -16.13 -5.17 -2.44
C LYS A 237 -15.53 -6.56 -2.27
N ASP A 238 -14.46 -6.84 -3.00
CA ASP A 238 -13.75 -8.13 -2.93
C ASP A 238 -12.68 -8.13 -1.83
N THR A 239 -12.52 -7.04 -1.07
CA THR A 239 -11.60 -7.01 0.07
C THR A 239 -12.19 -7.70 1.30
N PRO A 240 -11.39 -8.39 2.13
CA PRO A 240 -11.92 -9.16 3.26
C PRO A 240 -12.68 -8.31 4.28
N ALA A 241 -12.22 -7.07 4.53
CA ALA A 241 -12.82 -6.15 5.50
C ALA A 241 -14.02 -5.35 4.97
N TRP A 242 -14.40 -5.47 3.69
CA TRP A 242 -15.41 -4.64 3.03
C TRP A 242 -16.68 -4.39 3.86
N ARG A 243 -17.20 -5.45 4.50
CA ARG A 243 -18.47 -5.40 5.25
C ARG A 243 -18.37 -4.68 6.59
N TYR A 244 -17.17 -4.59 7.16
CA TYR A 244 -16.91 -4.11 8.52
C TYR A 244 -16.01 -2.88 8.57
N PHE A 245 -15.50 -2.45 7.42
CA PHE A 245 -14.69 -1.23 7.29
C PHE A 245 -15.55 0.03 7.45
N ALA A 246 -15.05 1.00 8.20
CA ALA A 246 -15.70 2.27 8.49
C ALA A 246 -17.17 2.11 9.00
N PRO A 247 -17.39 1.41 10.12
CA PRO A 247 -18.74 1.24 10.69
C PRO A 247 -19.31 2.60 11.11
N PRO A 248 -20.64 2.71 11.26
CA PRO A 248 -21.27 3.96 11.67
C PRO A 248 -20.97 4.38 13.12
N ASN A 249 -20.47 3.48 13.93
CA ASN A 249 -19.93 3.67 15.27
C ASN A 249 -18.40 3.55 15.24
N ASP A 250 -17.72 4.10 16.22
CA ASP A 250 -16.24 4.11 16.28
C ASP A 250 -15.61 2.75 16.59
N ASP A 251 -16.40 1.70 16.77
CA ASP A 251 -15.96 0.34 17.07
C ASP A 251 -15.65 -0.41 15.78
N VAL A 252 -14.36 -0.64 15.48
CA VAL A 252 -13.92 -1.41 14.31
C VAL A 252 -13.66 -2.86 14.69
N GLU A 253 -14.35 -3.78 14.04
CA GLU A 253 -14.22 -5.22 14.26
C GLU A 253 -13.43 -5.87 13.09
N TYR A 254 -12.25 -6.40 13.39
CA TYR A 254 -11.42 -7.12 12.42
C TYR A 254 -11.89 -8.57 12.28
N ARG A 255 -13.13 -8.74 11.77
CA ARG A 255 -13.77 -10.07 11.66
C ARG A 255 -13.08 -10.97 10.66
N GLU A 256 -12.30 -10.42 9.74
CA GLU A 256 -11.46 -11.17 8.82
C GLU A 256 -10.31 -11.93 9.49
N SER A 257 -9.96 -11.58 10.74
CA SER A 257 -8.91 -12.24 11.52
C SER A 257 -7.59 -12.31 10.74
N ILE A 258 -7.02 -13.50 10.53
CA ILE A 258 -5.76 -13.71 9.81
C ILE A 258 -5.90 -13.63 8.28
N PHE A 259 -7.13 -13.57 7.76
CA PHE A 259 -7.40 -13.61 6.33
C PHE A 259 -7.29 -12.22 5.70
N VAL A 260 -6.06 -11.73 5.59
CA VAL A 260 -5.71 -10.46 4.94
C VAL A 260 -4.88 -10.70 3.69
N GLY A 261 -5.06 -9.86 2.65
CA GLY A 261 -4.34 -9.95 1.39
C GLY A 261 -4.50 -11.35 0.75
N TYR A 262 -3.41 -11.89 0.18
CA TYR A 262 -3.45 -13.18 -0.52
C TYR A 262 -3.95 -14.34 0.35
N ARG A 263 -3.81 -14.27 1.68
CA ARG A 263 -4.34 -15.31 2.57
C ARG A 263 -5.86 -15.44 2.47
N TYR A 264 -6.55 -14.31 2.30
CA TYR A 264 -7.98 -14.30 2.03
C TYR A 264 -8.29 -14.82 0.62
N TYR A 265 -7.72 -14.18 -0.40
CA TYR A 265 -8.06 -14.46 -1.79
C TYR A 265 -7.80 -15.92 -2.18
N GLU A 266 -6.68 -16.49 -1.74
CA GLU A 266 -6.33 -17.86 -2.04
C GLU A 266 -7.14 -18.88 -1.24
N THR A 267 -7.43 -18.59 0.04
CA THR A 267 -8.19 -19.52 0.90
C THR A 267 -9.64 -19.64 0.45
N PHE A 268 -10.24 -18.55 0.00
CA PHE A 268 -11.64 -18.52 -0.41
C PHE A 268 -11.83 -18.47 -1.93
N HIS A 269 -10.75 -18.66 -2.69
CA HIS A 269 -10.75 -18.68 -4.17
C HIS A 269 -11.39 -17.45 -4.80
N VAL A 270 -11.16 -16.28 -4.21
CA VAL A 270 -11.67 -15.00 -4.71
C VAL A 270 -10.83 -14.53 -5.88
N PRO A 271 -11.41 -14.30 -7.07
CA PRO A 271 -10.67 -13.83 -8.24
C PRO A 271 -10.03 -12.45 -7.98
N VAL A 272 -8.82 -12.27 -8.51
CA VAL A 272 -8.06 -11.03 -8.35
C VAL A 272 -7.53 -10.51 -9.68
N LYS A 273 -7.29 -9.22 -9.76
CA LYS A 273 -6.72 -8.59 -10.95
C LYS A 273 -5.25 -8.94 -11.13
N TYR A 274 -4.46 -8.77 -10.06
CA TYR A 274 -3.07 -9.21 -9.98
C TYR A 274 -2.83 -9.90 -8.63
N PRO A 275 -2.28 -11.11 -8.62
CA PRO A 275 -2.05 -11.85 -7.39
C PRO A 275 -0.80 -11.35 -6.66
N PHE A 276 -0.71 -11.64 -5.37
CA PHE A 276 0.49 -11.44 -4.58
C PHE A 276 1.72 -12.12 -5.21
N GLY A 277 2.85 -11.43 -5.18
CA GLY A 277 4.11 -11.93 -5.73
C GLY A 277 4.23 -11.80 -7.25
N TYR A 278 3.22 -11.30 -7.95
CA TYR A 278 3.22 -11.15 -9.41
C TYR A 278 4.14 -10.03 -9.88
N GLY A 279 4.82 -10.27 -11.00
CA GLY A 279 5.64 -9.29 -11.71
C GLY A 279 6.37 -9.96 -12.88
N LEU A 280 6.38 -9.31 -14.03
CA LEU A 280 7.01 -9.76 -15.26
C LEU A 280 8.46 -9.26 -15.34
N SER A 281 9.19 -9.83 -16.30
CA SER A 281 10.57 -9.46 -16.66
C SER A 281 10.69 -9.37 -18.17
N TYR A 282 11.75 -8.71 -18.68
CA TYR A 282 12.12 -8.74 -20.10
C TYR A 282 12.81 -10.05 -20.50
N THR A 283 13.03 -10.96 -19.53
CA THR A 283 13.55 -12.30 -19.75
C THR A 283 12.59 -13.36 -19.17
N SER A 284 12.94 -14.63 -19.28
CA SER A 284 12.13 -15.73 -18.75
C SER A 284 13.00 -16.68 -17.94
N PHE A 285 12.40 -17.30 -16.91
CA PHE A 285 13.09 -18.21 -16.03
C PHE A 285 12.41 -19.59 -16.02
N SER A 286 13.20 -20.65 -15.79
CA SER A 286 12.70 -21.99 -15.54
C SER A 286 13.16 -22.49 -14.19
N TYR A 287 12.34 -23.29 -13.54
CA TYR A 287 12.57 -23.87 -12.23
C TYR A 287 12.69 -25.38 -12.33
N SER A 288 13.60 -25.99 -11.57
CA SER A 288 13.86 -27.44 -11.63
C SER A 288 14.45 -27.98 -10.34
N GLU A 289 14.52 -29.30 -10.21
CA GLU A 289 15.27 -30.05 -9.19
C GLU A 289 14.87 -29.69 -7.75
N LEU A 290 13.55 -29.64 -7.45
CA LEU A 290 13.08 -29.42 -6.09
C LEU A 290 13.43 -30.60 -5.18
N ASN A 291 14.14 -30.32 -4.10
CA ASN A 291 14.51 -31.30 -3.07
C ASN A 291 13.86 -30.91 -1.74
N VAL A 292 12.96 -31.76 -1.25
CA VAL A 292 12.19 -31.61 -0.01
C VAL A 292 12.24 -32.95 0.74
N PRO A 293 12.50 -32.98 2.05
CA PRO A 293 12.40 -34.22 2.81
C PRO A 293 10.95 -34.73 2.87
N GLU A 294 10.77 -36.06 2.86
CA GLU A 294 9.43 -36.67 2.93
C GLU A 294 8.75 -36.42 4.28
N VAL A 295 9.54 -36.40 5.38
CA VAL A 295 9.05 -36.21 6.75
C VAL A 295 9.85 -35.14 7.46
N TYR A 296 9.15 -34.29 8.20
CA TYR A 296 9.74 -33.26 9.05
C TYR A 296 9.21 -33.36 10.48
N SER A 297 10.11 -33.38 11.45
CA SER A 297 9.79 -33.53 12.88
C SER A 297 10.45 -32.48 13.80
N GLY A 298 10.99 -31.40 13.23
CA GLY A 298 11.59 -30.28 13.95
C GLY A 298 13.00 -29.92 13.50
N GLY A 299 13.49 -28.78 14.01
CA GLY A 299 14.78 -28.21 13.64
C GLY A 299 14.72 -27.41 12.33
N LYS A 300 15.89 -27.13 11.75
CA LYS A 300 16.02 -26.40 10.48
C LYS A 300 16.16 -27.37 9.32
N ILE A 301 15.42 -27.13 8.24
CA ILE A 301 15.55 -27.87 6.98
C ILE A 301 15.84 -26.91 5.83
N GLN A 302 16.58 -27.40 4.83
CA GLN A 302 16.89 -26.66 3.62
C GLN A 302 16.05 -27.20 2.47
N ILE A 303 15.33 -26.28 1.83
CA ILE A 303 14.60 -26.53 0.59
C ILE A 303 15.50 -26.05 -0.55
N ARG A 304 15.89 -26.98 -1.45
CA ARG A 304 16.82 -26.72 -2.55
C ARG A 304 16.12 -26.88 -3.88
N PHE A 305 16.43 -26.00 -4.82
CA PHE A 305 15.94 -26.06 -6.19
C PHE A 305 16.87 -25.26 -7.10
N LYS A 306 16.67 -25.34 -8.42
CA LYS A 306 17.45 -24.56 -9.39
C LYS A 306 16.57 -23.60 -10.17
N ILE A 307 17.16 -22.45 -10.51
CA ILE A 307 16.57 -21.46 -11.42
C ILE A 307 17.56 -21.18 -12.54
N LYS A 308 17.05 -21.14 -13.77
CA LYS A 308 17.80 -20.85 -14.97
C LYS A 308 17.17 -19.70 -15.75
N ASN A 309 17.95 -18.74 -16.21
CA ASN A 309 17.50 -17.74 -17.16
C ASN A 309 17.50 -18.37 -18.57
N ILE A 310 16.30 -18.58 -19.12
CA ILE A 310 16.09 -19.19 -20.44
C ILE A 310 15.84 -18.16 -21.55
N GLY A 311 15.85 -16.86 -21.19
CA GLY A 311 15.65 -15.77 -22.13
C GLY A 311 16.99 -15.22 -22.70
N LYS A 312 16.91 -14.03 -23.29
CA LYS A 312 18.03 -13.45 -24.06
C LYS A 312 18.74 -12.30 -23.35
N VAL A 313 18.17 -11.78 -22.26
CA VAL A 313 18.73 -10.66 -21.51
C VAL A 313 18.95 -11.06 -20.05
N SER A 314 19.92 -10.43 -19.42
CA SER A 314 20.14 -10.61 -17.97
C SER A 314 18.96 -10.07 -17.18
N GLY A 315 18.66 -10.71 -16.06
CA GLY A 315 17.58 -10.27 -15.18
C GLY A 315 17.62 -10.97 -13.84
N ALA A 316 16.82 -10.46 -12.91
CA ALA A 316 16.62 -11.08 -11.61
C ALA A 316 15.23 -11.71 -11.51
N GLU A 317 15.16 -12.88 -10.84
CA GLU A 317 13.91 -13.52 -10.45
C GLU A 317 13.82 -13.53 -8.92
N ILE A 318 12.60 -13.38 -8.39
CA ILE A 318 12.32 -13.56 -6.97
C ILE A 318 11.61 -14.90 -6.79
N ALA A 319 12.38 -15.91 -6.41
CA ALA A 319 11.83 -17.22 -6.06
C ALA A 319 11.10 -17.13 -4.73
N GLN A 320 9.86 -17.63 -4.68
CA GLN A 320 8.97 -17.56 -3.52
C GLN A 320 8.65 -18.99 -3.05
N LEU A 321 8.92 -19.25 -1.77
CA LEU A 321 8.63 -20.52 -1.11
C LEU A 321 7.33 -20.40 -0.31
N TYR A 322 6.37 -21.23 -0.66
CA TYR A 322 5.09 -21.32 0.03
C TYR A 322 4.90 -22.68 0.68
N ILE A 323 4.16 -22.72 1.77
CA ILE A 323 3.61 -23.95 2.34
C ILE A 323 2.09 -23.93 2.25
N CYS A 324 1.53 -25.09 1.87
CA CYS A 324 0.09 -25.30 1.72
C CYS A 324 -0.32 -26.49 2.57
N PRO A 325 -1.05 -26.31 3.69
CA PRO A 325 -1.66 -27.44 4.38
C PRO A 325 -2.69 -28.09 3.44
N ILE A 326 -2.65 -29.43 3.30
CA ILE A 326 -3.57 -30.14 2.41
C ILE A 326 -4.96 -30.16 3.03
N GLU A 327 -5.03 -30.36 4.34
CA GLU A 327 -6.25 -30.29 5.13
C GLU A 327 -5.96 -29.59 6.47
N SER A 328 -6.91 -28.83 6.97
CA SER A 328 -6.80 -28.17 8.28
C SER A 328 -8.18 -27.97 8.90
N ASP A 329 -8.31 -28.37 10.16
CA ASP A 329 -9.47 -28.06 11.01
C ASP A 329 -9.21 -26.87 11.93
N VAL A 330 -8.09 -26.16 11.69
CA VAL A 330 -7.69 -24.93 12.39
C VAL A 330 -7.81 -23.76 11.43
N ILE A 331 -8.27 -22.60 11.93
CA ILE A 331 -8.34 -21.35 11.15
C ILE A 331 -6.91 -20.96 10.74
N ARG A 332 -6.60 -21.16 9.47
CA ARG A 332 -5.32 -20.78 8.86
C ARG A 332 -5.46 -20.60 7.35
N SER A 333 -4.52 -19.90 6.77
CA SER A 333 -4.47 -19.71 5.32
C SER A 333 -4.20 -21.03 4.57
N HIS A 334 -4.84 -21.17 3.41
CA HIS A 334 -4.59 -22.28 2.48
C HIS A 334 -3.15 -22.29 1.93
N ILE A 335 -2.53 -21.13 1.81
CA ILE A 335 -1.15 -20.96 1.32
C ILE A 335 -0.45 -19.86 2.10
N GLU A 336 0.80 -20.06 2.49
CA GLU A 336 1.58 -19.10 3.26
C GLU A 336 3.00 -18.96 2.71
N LEU A 337 3.42 -17.73 2.39
CA LEU A 337 4.81 -17.42 2.05
C LEU A 337 5.69 -17.60 3.29
N LYS A 338 6.73 -18.43 3.17
CA LYS A 338 7.68 -18.70 4.27
C LYS A 338 9.12 -18.31 3.96
N GLY A 339 9.42 -18.03 2.70
CA GLY A 339 10.74 -17.53 2.30
C GLY A 339 10.74 -17.03 0.87
N PHE A 340 11.69 -16.18 0.56
CA PHE A 340 11.95 -15.73 -0.80
C PHE A 340 13.42 -15.34 -0.96
N GLN A 341 13.88 -15.39 -2.21
CA GLN A 341 15.23 -14.93 -2.55
C GLN A 341 15.23 -14.32 -3.95
N LYS A 342 15.86 -13.16 -4.09
CA LYS A 342 16.12 -12.51 -5.38
C LYS A 342 17.45 -13.01 -5.94
N ILE A 343 17.43 -13.51 -7.17
CA ILE A 343 18.56 -14.14 -7.83
C ILE A 343 18.78 -13.47 -9.19
N TYR A 344 19.95 -12.87 -9.39
CA TYR A 344 20.35 -12.31 -10.67
C TYR A 344 21.05 -13.37 -11.53
N LEU A 345 20.63 -13.49 -12.81
CA LEU A 345 21.09 -14.49 -13.75
C LEU A 345 21.36 -13.89 -15.14
N HIS A 346 22.49 -14.23 -15.72
CA HIS A 346 22.80 -13.98 -17.12
C HIS A 346 22.04 -14.95 -18.05
N PRO A 347 21.88 -14.63 -19.34
CA PRO A 347 21.28 -15.58 -20.30
C PRO A 347 21.96 -16.95 -20.28
N GLY A 348 21.18 -18.01 -20.08
CA GLY A 348 21.66 -19.38 -19.96
C GLY A 348 22.24 -19.77 -18.60
N GLU A 349 22.48 -18.83 -17.71
CA GLU A 349 23.00 -19.09 -16.35
C GLU A 349 21.96 -19.81 -15.49
N GLU A 350 22.41 -20.79 -14.71
CA GLU A 350 21.64 -21.54 -13.73
C GLU A 350 22.29 -21.44 -12.35
N LYS A 351 21.48 -21.27 -11.32
CA LYS A 351 21.93 -21.26 -9.92
C LYS A 351 21.06 -22.14 -9.05
N GLU A 352 21.69 -22.79 -8.08
CA GLU A 352 20.98 -23.43 -6.96
C GLU A 352 20.53 -22.34 -5.97
N VAL A 353 19.29 -22.47 -5.51
CA VAL A 353 18.66 -21.63 -4.51
C VAL A 353 18.39 -22.51 -3.28
N ILE A 354 18.70 -21.97 -2.11
CA ILE A 354 18.51 -22.66 -0.83
C ILE A 354 17.68 -21.74 0.06
N LEU A 355 16.49 -22.20 0.43
CA LEU A 355 15.62 -21.54 1.41
C LEU A 355 15.48 -22.42 2.65
N GLU A 356 15.39 -21.80 3.82
CA GLU A 356 15.34 -22.50 5.09
C GLU A 356 13.93 -22.45 5.66
N LEU A 357 13.44 -23.58 6.17
CA LEU A 357 12.23 -23.68 6.97
C LEU A 357 12.58 -24.20 8.37
N ASP A 358 11.78 -23.83 9.34
CA ASP A 358 11.88 -24.26 10.74
C ASP A 358 10.50 -24.63 11.30
N GLU A 359 10.44 -24.96 12.58
CA GLU A 359 9.20 -25.31 13.28
C GLU A 359 8.15 -24.19 13.20
N ARG A 360 8.60 -22.93 13.21
CA ARG A 360 7.71 -21.76 13.11
C ARG A 360 6.97 -21.71 11.79
N SER A 361 7.56 -22.23 10.72
CA SER A 361 6.96 -22.29 9.39
C SER A 361 5.66 -23.10 9.35
N PHE A 362 5.55 -24.12 10.21
CA PHE A 362 4.40 -25.03 10.31
C PHE A 362 3.52 -24.78 11.54
N SER A 363 3.80 -23.73 12.29
CA SER A 363 3.14 -23.44 13.56
C SER A 363 1.99 -22.46 13.41
N VAL A 364 0.99 -22.59 14.28
CA VAL A 364 -0.02 -21.59 14.59
C VAL A 364 0.09 -21.18 16.05
N TYR A 365 -0.46 -20.03 16.42
CA TYR A 365 -0.45 -19.59 17.80
C TYR A 365 -1.55 -20.29 18.59
N ASP A 366 -1.15 -21.06 19.59
CA ASP A 366 -2.05 -21.74 20.52
C ASP A 366 -2.40 -20.79 21.68
N VAL A 367 -3.63 -20.30 21.70
CA VAL A 367 -4.09 -19.31 22.69
C VAL A 367 -4.16 -19.88 24.10
N GLU A 368 -4.39 -21.18 24.25
CA GLU A 368 -4.45 -21.84 25.56
C GLU A 368 -3.05 -22.02 26.17
N LYS A 369 -2.09 -22.45 25.34
CA LYS A 369 -0.70 -22.61 25.74
C LYS A 369 0.11 -21.31 25.70
N LYS A 370 -0.43 -20.26 25.08
CA LYS A 370 0.21 -18.95 24.85
C LYS A 370 1.57 -19.07 24.17
N THR A 371 1.67 -19.96 23.19
CA THR A 371 2.89 -20.24 22.42
C THR A 371 2.55 -20.68 21.00
N PHE A 372 3.56 -20.69 20.13
CA PHE A 372 3.44 -21.30 18.80
C PHE A 372 3.58 -22.80 18.88
N SER A 373 2.68 -23.51 18.23
CA SER A 373 2.65 -24.97 18.24
C SER A 373 2.62 -25.49 16.81
N MET A 374 3.55 -26.40 16.51
CA MET A 374 3.69 -27.03 15.19
C MET A 374 2.53 -28.00 14.94
N LEU A 375 1.84 -27.84 13.84
CA LEU A 375 0.69 -28.69 13.45
C LEU A 375 1.17 -29.93 12.70
N SER A 376 0.76 -31.10 13.17
CA SER A 376 0.88 -32.34 12.40
C SER A 376 -0.02 -32.30 11.17
N GLY A 377 0.42 -32.92 10.08
CA GLY A 377 -0.40 -33.08 8.88
C GLY A 377 0.43 -33.18 7.61
N LYS A 378 -0.28 -33.29 6.50
CA LYS A 378 0.31 -33.28 5.17
C LYS A 378 0.36 -31.88 4.62
N TYR A 379 1.52 -31.49 4.14
CA TYR A 379 1.78 -30.19 3.55
C TYR A 379 2.31 -30.35 2.13
N GLN A 380 2.00 -29.40 1.28
CA GLN A 380 2.67 -29.25 0.00
C GLN A 380 3.63 -28.07 0.09
N ILE A 381 4.88 -28.29 -0.23
CA ILE A 381 5.92 -27.27 -0.38
C ILE A 381 5.91 -26.81 -1.82
N CYS A 382 5.71 -25.52 -2.04
CA CYS A 382 5.56 -24.94 -3.37
C CYS A 382 6.62 -23.86 -3.60
N ILE A 383 7.25 -23.90 -4.78
CA ILE A 383 8.15 -22.86 -5.25
C ILE A 383 7.53 -22.20 -6.48
N GLY A 384 7.51 -20.88 -6.51
CA GLY A 384 6.92 -20.15 -7.62
C GLY A 384 7.46 -18.75 -7.84
N ALA A 385 7.01 -18.12 -8.92
CA ALA A 385 7.25 -16.73 -9.27
C ALA A 385 6.17 -15.79 -8.70
N SER A 386 5.04 -16.35 -8.28
CA SER A 386 3.95 -15.69 -7.56
C SER A 386 3.07 -16.74 -6.88
N VAL A 387 2.08 -16.32 -6.10
CA VAL A 387 1.12 -17.22 -5.46
C VAL A 387 0.24 -17.98 -6.48
N HIS A 388 0.03 -17.42 -7.68
CA HIS A 388 -0.68 -18.08 -8.78
C HIS A 388 0.23 -18.84 -9.77
N ASP A 389 1.54 -18.58 -9.73
CA ASP A 389 2.53 -19.21 -10.63
C ASP A 389 3.47 -20.12 -9.84
N LEU A 390 2.93 -21.25 -9.39
CA LEU A 390 3.65 -22.25 -8.60
C LEU A 390 4.29 -23.27 -9.54
N GLN A 391 5.59 -23.15 -9.78
CA GLN A 391 6.39 -23.90 -10.74
C GLN A 391 6.77 -25.30 -10.26
N LEU A 392 7.12 -25.46 -8.97
CA LEU A 392 7.54 -26.72 -8.39
C LEU A 392 6.71 -27.04 -7.14
N LYS A 393 6.37 -28.32 -6.94
CA LYS A 393 5.56 -28.79 -5.81
C LYS A 393 6.07 -30.14 -5.31
N ALA A 394 6.17 -30.30 -3.99
CA ALA A 394 6.48 -31.57 -3.36
C ALA A 394 5.67 -31.73 -2.07
N ASN A 395 5.27 -32.96 -1.76
CA ASN A 395 4.55 -33.25 -0.53
C ASN A 395 5.53 -33.57 0.60
N MET A 396 5.16 -33.18 1.82
CA MET A 396 5.90 -33.45 3.04
C MET A 396 4.93 -33.76 4.17
N GLU A 397 5.24 -34.75 4.99
CA GLU A 397 4.52 -35.01 6.23
C GLU A 397 5.20 -34.29 7.40
N VAL A 398 4.44 -33.53 8.15
CA VAL A 398 4.91 -32.84 9.36
C VAL A 398 4.41 -33.59 10.58
N VAL A 399 5.35 -33.99 11.45
CA VAL A 399 5.05 -34.61 12.74
C VAL A 399 5.13 -33.55 13.82
N GLY A 400 3.99 -32.94 14.14
CA GLY A 400 3.87 -31.93 15.16
C GLY A 400 3.76 -32.50 16.58
N ASN A 401 3.93 -31.65 17.56
CA ASN A 401 3.91 -32.01 18.98
C ASN A 401 2.68 -31.47 19.73
N SER A 402 1.69 -30.91 19.02
CA SER A 402 0.53 -30.25 19.62
C SER A 402 -0.79 -30.80 19.10
N TYR A 403 -1.74 -30.95 20.01
CA TYR A 403 -3.13 -31.25 19.69
C TYR A 403 -3.93 -29.95 19.62
N PHE A 404 -4.79 -29.84 18.61
CA PHE A 404 -5.67 -28.69 18.43
C PHE A 404 -7.13 -29.15 18.47
N ARG A 405 -7.99 -28.24 18.93
CA ARG A 405 -9.45 -28.41 18.83
C ARG A 405 -9.89 -28.30 17.36
N ASN A 406 -11.00 -28.94 17.04
CA ASN A 406 -11.61 -28.79 15.72
C ASN A 406 -12.31 -27.42 15.60
N GLU A 407 -11.59 -26.44 15.05
CA GLU A 407 -12.11 -25.07 14.87
C GLU A 407 -13.13 -25.00 13.73
N ARG A 408 -13.11 -25.93 12.80
CA ARG A 408 -14.10 -26.03 11.74
C ARG A 408 -15.52 -26.25 12.28
N GLU A 409 -15.68 -27.03 13.33
CA GLU A 409 -16.97 -27.22 14.00
C GLU A 409 -17.35 -26.02 14.88
N LEU A 410 -16.37 -25.36 15.52
CA LEU A 410 -16.61 -24.26 16.43
C LEU A 410 -16.89 -22.94 15.70
N PHE A 411 -16.26 -22.72 14.56
CA PHE A 411 -16.27 -21.47 13.81
C PHE A 411 -16.54 -21.69 12.32
N PRO A 412 -17.68 -22.31 11.93
CA PRO A 412 -17.94 -22.68 10.54
C PRO A 412 -17.95 -21.49 9.58
N ASP A 413 -18.23 -20.26 10.02
CA ASP A 413 -18.19 -19.08 9.16
C ASP A 413 -16.80 -18.84 8.55
N TYR A 414 -15.71 -19.22 9.23
CA TYR A 414 -14.34 -19.08 8.75
C TYR A 414 -13.92 -20.17 7.74
N PHE A 415 -14.78 -21.16 7.48
CA PHE A 415 -14.49 -22.28 6.59
C PHE A 415 -15.45 -22.37 5.38
N ARG A 416 -16.47 -21.51 5.31
CA ARG A 416 -17.38 -21.43 4.18
C ARG A 416 -16.85 -20.49 3.10
N GLU A 417 -17.40 -20.56 1.88
CA GLU A 417 -17.09 -19.64 0.79
C GLU A 417 -17.37 -18.18 1.17
N GLN A 418 -16.48 -17.27 0.78
CA GLN A 418 -16.50 -15.85 1.11
C GLN A 418 -16.22 -14.97 -0.14
N PRO A 419 -17.09 -14.94 -1.17
CA PRO A 419 -16.77 -14.39 -2.49
C PRO A 419 -16.68 -12.86 -2.55
N HIS A 420 -17.32 -12.11 -1.64
CA HIS A 420 -17.40 -10.66 -1.64
C HIS A 420 -17.22 -10.09 -0.22
N GLY A 421 -15.98 -10.10 0.25
CA GLY A 421 -15.65 -9.79 1.63
C GLY A 421 -16.08 -10.90 2.59
N MET A 422 -15.48 -10.91 3.76
CA MET A 422 -15.80 -11.92 4.76
C MET A 422 -17.15 -11.61 5.44
N GLU A 423 -17.97 -12.62 5.61
CA GLU A 423 -19.25 -12.53 6.32
C GLU A 423 -19.21 -13.44 7.54
N ILE A 424 -18.76 -12.88 8.65
CA ILE A 424 -18.60 -13.58 9.92
C ILE A 424 -19.65 -13.08 10.89
N SER A 425 -20.41 -13.98 11.51
CA SER A 425 -21.38 -13.63 12.55
C SER A 425 -20.68 -13.03 13.77
N ALA A 426 -21.33 -12.07 14.44
CA ALA A 426 -20.82 -11.48 15.66
C ALA A 426 -20.58 -12.54 16.74
N GLU A 427 -21.48 -13.53 16.83
CA GLU A 427 -21.38 -14.63 17.78
C GLU A 427 -20.06 -15.41 17.62
N GLN A 428 -19.73 -15.84 16.40
CA GLN A 428 -18.49 -16.59 16.16
C GLN A 428 -17.24 -15.71 16.34
N PHE A 429 -17.31 -14.46 15.90
CA PHE A 429 -16.23 -13.51 16.12
C PHE A 429 -15.96 -13.27 17.61
N TYR A 430 -16.99 -13.02 18.42
CA TYR A 430 -16.84 -12.81 19.86
C TYR A 430 -16.40 -14.08 20.60
N GLN A 431 -16.85 -15.24 20.14
CA GLN A 431 -16.40 -16.51 20.67
C GLN A 431 -14.90 -16.73 20.36
N LEU A 432 -14.44 -16.39 19.15
CA LEU A 432 -13.03 -16.48 18.77
C LEU A 432 -12.18 -15.47 19.57
N LEU A 433 -12.70 -14.27 19.81
CA LEU A 433 -12.06 -13.23 20.61
C LEU A 433 -11.96 -13.57 22.10
N GLY A 434 -12.76 -14.55 22.58
CA GLY A 434 -12.82 -14.94 23.98
C GLY A 434 -13.87 -14.19 24.81
N GLY A 435 -14.79 -13.49 24.15
CA GLY A 435 -15.92 -12.77 24.75
C GLY A 435 -16.33 -11.56 23.95
N GLU A 436 -17.52 -11.05 24.22
CA GLU A 436 -18.02 -9.83 23.61
C GLU A 436 -17.15 -8.63 24.05
N PRO A 437 -16.64 -7.81 23.11
CA PRO A 437 -15.89 -6.62 23.47
C PRO A 437 -16.77 -5.62 24.22
N LYS A 438 -16.14 -4.85 25.08
CA LYS A 438 -16.84 -3.73 25.72
C LYS A 438 -16.92 -2.61 24.69
N HIS A 439 -18.09 -2.44 24.09
CA HIS A 439 -18.35 -1.28 23.25
C HIS A 439 -18.42 -0.03 24.10
N ASP A 440 -17.82 1.05 23.65
CA ASP A 440 -17.99 2.37 24.25
C ASP A 440 -19.46 2.77 24.11
N LYS A 441 -20.12 2.99 25.26
CA LYS A 441 -21.51 3.43 25.26
C LYS A 441 -21.56 4.84 24.67
N GLU A 442 -22.58 5.10 23.82
CA GLU A 442 -22.87 6.47 23.42
C GLU A 442 -22.88 7.39 24.65
N LYS A 443 -21.95 8.34 24.67
CA LYS A 443 -21.81 9.28 25.78
C LYS A 443 -23.05 10.15 25.91
N LYS A 444 -23.57 10.21 27.12
CA LYS A 444 -24.70 11.10 27.45
C LYS A 444 -24.18 12.46 27.86
N ARG A 445 -25.04 13.46 27.71
CA ARG A 445 -24.73 14.80 28.20
C ARG A 445 -24.50 14.77 29.73
N GLY A 446 -23.32 15.11 30.16
CA GLY A 446 -22.84 14.98 31.53
C GLY A 446 -21.52 14.21 31.63
N GLU A 447 -21.17 13.42 30.59
CA GLU A 447 -20.04 12.49 30.57
C GLU A 447 -18.87 12.96 29.67
N TYR A 448 -19.04 14.05 28.91
CA TYR A 448 -17.99 14.56 28.01
C TYR A 448 -16.81 15.13 28.78
N THR A 449 -15.61 14.87 28.27
CA THR A 449 -14.32 15.27 28.82
C THR A 449 -13.46 15.99 27.77
N VAL A 450 -12.28 16.41 28.13
CA VAL A 450 -11.28 16.97 27.17
C VAL A 450 -10.67 15.92 26.25
N TYR A 451 -10.84 14.63 26.59
CA TYR A 451 -10.33 13.50 25.80
C TYR A 451 -11.29 13.05 24.69
N ASP A 452 -12.49 13.63 24.64
CA ASP A 452 -13.46 13.34 23.58
C ASP A 452 -13.12 14.08 22.31
N SER A 453 -13.57 13.54 21.15
CA SER A 453 -13.35 14.17 19.87
C SER A 453 -14.02 15.55 19.79
N TYR A 454 -13.39 16.46 19.05
CA TYR A 454 -14.01 17.76 18.79
C TYR A 454 -15.41 17.60 18.19
N GLN A 455 -15.56 16.69 17.21
CA GLN A 455 -16.82 16.47 16.51
C GLN A 455 -17.95 16.05 17.46
N ASP A 456 -17.68 15.16 18.40
CA ASP A 456 -18.67 14.68 19.38
C ASP A 456 -19.13 15.81 20.30
N VAL A 457 -18.18 16.59 20.82
CA VAL A 457 -18.49 17.64 21.80
C VAL A 457 -19.21 18.84 21.18
N VAL A 458 -18.84 19.25 19.95
CA VAL A 458 -19.44 20.42 19.31
C VAL A 458 -20.86 20.17 18.83
N ASN A 459 -21.22 18.92 18.53
CA ASN A 459 -22.54 18.59 18.00
C ASN A 459 -23.66 18.58 19.06
N VAL A 460 -23.34 18.40 20.34
CA VAL A 460 -24.34 18.20 21.40
C VAL A 460 -24.83 19.49 22.08
N SER A 461 -24.24 20.65 21.76
CA SER A 461 -24.68 21.93 22.35
C SER A 461 -24.81 23.04 21.31
N MET A 462 -25.66 24.04 21.59
CA MET A 462 -25.79 25.22 20.72
C MET A 462 -24.49 26.01 20.64
N PHE A 463 -23.76 26.15 21.76
CA PHE A 463 -22.46 26.79 21.79
C PHE A 463 -21.42 26.01 20.95
N GLY A 464 -21.41 24.69 21.06
CA GLY A 464 -20.55 23.84 20.23
C GLY A 464 -20.83 24.03 18.73
N LYS A 465 -22.09 24.01 18.29
CA LYS A 465 -22.48 24.27 16.90
C LYS A 465 -22.05 25.65 16.42
N PHE A 466 -22.11 26.66 17.27
CA PHE A 466 -21.59 28.00 16.96
C PHE A 466 -20.07 27.98 16.76
N VAL A 467 -19.33 27.37 17.68
CA VAL A 467 -17.86 27.22 17.58
C VAL A 467 -17.49 26.46 16.31
N ARG A 468 -18.19 25.37 15.97
CA ARG A 468 -18.01 24.62 14.72
C ARG A 468 -18.14 25.52 13.48
N GLY A 469 -19.16 26.39 13.46
CA GLY A 469 -19.35 27.37 12.36
C GLY A 469 -18.17 28.34 12.24
N VAL A 470 -17.68 28.86 13.37
CA VAL A 470 -16.52 29.76 13.40
C VAL A 470 -15.24 29.05 12.94
N VAL A 471 -15.01 27.82 13.40
CA VAL A 471 -13.84 27.01 12.99
C VAL A 471 -13.89 26.72 11.49
N HIS A 472 -15.04 26.35 10.96
CA HIS A 472 -15.20 26.09 9.51
C HIS A 472 -14.89 27.33 8.66
N ILE A 473 -15.35 28.51 9.08
CA ILE A 473 -15.02 29.77 8.41
C ILE A 473 -13.52 30.08 8.55
N GLY A 474 -12.96 29.87 9.75
CA GLY A 474 -11.52 30.05 10.00
C GLY A 474 -10.65 29.16 9.11
N LEU A 475 -11.01 27.88 8.96
CA LEU A 475 -10.30 26.96 8.06
C LEU A 475 -10.35 27.46 6.60
N LYS A 476 -11.49 27.92 6.13
CA LYS A 476 -11.62 28.49 4.76
C LYS A 476 -10.75 29.74 4.56
N ILE A 477 -10.55 30.55 5.61
CA ILE A 477 -9.71 31.75 5.55
C ILE A 477 -8.23 31.37 5.59
N ILE A 478 -7.81 30.48 6.50
CA ILE A 478 -6.41 30.03 6.66
C ILE A 478 -5.95 29.30 5.40
N LEU A 479 -6.79 28.45 4.85
CA LEU A 479 -6.53 27.67 3.65
C LEU A 479 -6.98 28.37 2.37
N ARG A 480 -6.96 29.69 2.36
CA ARG A 480 -7.43 30.58 1.29
C ARG A 480 -6.85 30.18 -0.06
N GLY A 481 -7.73 29.89 -1.02
CA GLY A 481 -7.37 29.47 -2.37
C GLY A 481 -7.18 27.96 -2.53
N LYS A 482 -7.25 27.18 -1.45
CA LYS A 482 -7.25 25.71 -1.52
C LYS A 482 -8.66 25.17 -1.58
N SER A 483 -8.89 24.21 -2.49
CA SER A 483 -10.18 23.52 -2.58
C SER A 483 -10.35 22.54 -1.41
N GLU A 484 -11.58 22.10 -1.13
CA GLU A 484 -11.85 21.04 -0.14
C GLU A 484 -11.21 19.69 -0.54
N ARG A 485 -10.72 19.56 -1.76
CA ARG A 485 -9.98 18.42 -2.29
C ARG A 485 -8.47 18.50 -2.05
N ASP A 486 -7.96 19.70 -1.75
CA ASP A 486 -6.54 19.88 -1.45
C ASP A 486 -6.12 19.00 -0.25
N PRO A 487 -5.03 18.22 -0.37
CA PRO A 487 -4.55 17.35 0.71
C PRO A 487 -4.36 18.07 2.04
N ALA A 488 -3.79 19.27 2.02
CA ALA A 488 -3.59 20.05 3.24
C ALA A 488 -4.93 20.49 3.87
N PHE A 489 -5.97 20.79 3.03
CA PHE A 489 -7.31 21.09 3.54
C PHE A 489 -7.91 19.85 4.21
N LYS A 490 -7.84 18.69 3.57
CA LYS A 490 -8.34 17.43 4.12
C LYS A 490 -7.68 17.06 5.44
N MET A 491 -6.34 17.14 5.50
CA MET A 491 -5.56 16.83 6.70
C MET A 491 -5.90 17.76 7.88
N VAL A 492 -5.90 19.08 7.64
CA VAL A 492 -6.21 20.04 8.70
C VAL A 492 -7.65 19.88 9.18
N LYS A 493 -8.60 19.68 8.25
CA LYS A 493 -10.00 19.45 8.60
C LYS A 493 -10.15 18.19 9.46
N MET A 494 -9.56 17.08 9.06
CA MET A 494 -9.60 15.83 9.81
C MET A 494 -8.92 15.98 11.18
N GLY A 495 -7.72 16.54 11.26
CA GLY A 495 -7.02 16.76 12.53
C GLY A 495 -7.82 17.60 13.51
N VAL A 496 -8.67 18.52 13.00
CA VAL A 496 -9.59 19.29 13.84
C VAL A 496 -10.84 18.50 14.21
N GLU A 497 -11.46 17.81 13.25
CA GLU A 497 -12.76 17.15 13.46
C GLU A 497 -12.64 15.87 14.31
N GLU A 498 -11.59 15.07 14.09
CA GLU A 498 -11.38 13.78 14.76
C GLU A 498 -10.43 13.87 15.96
N GLY A 499 -9.64 14.95 16.04
CA GLY A 499 -8.75 15.19 17.16
C GLY A 499 -9.49 15.37 18.48
N ASN A 500 -8.95 14.81 19.57
CA ASN A 500 -9.50 15.10 20.90
C ASN A 500 -9.25 16.56 21.32
N LEU A 501 -10.08 17.07 22.19
CA LEU A 501 -10.03 18.50 22.58
C LEU A 501 -8.71 18.88 23.27
N GLU A 502 -8.07 17.98 24.02
CA GLU A 502 -6.78 18.23 24.66
C GLU A 502 -5.65 18.33 23.64
N GLY A 503 -5.63 17.42 22.65
CA GLY A 503 -4.67 17.47 21.54
C GLY A 503 -4.78 18.76 20.73
N LEU A 504 -5.99 19.28 20.52
CA LEU A 504 -6.20 20.55 19.83
C LEU A 504 -5.59 21.75 20.58
N ILE A 505 -5.51 21.73 21.91
CA ILE A 505 -4.80 22.77 22.67
C ILE A 505 -3.32 22.81 22.25
N ALA A 506 -2.70 21.63 22.12
CA ALA A 506 -1.27 21.52 21.80
C ALA A 506 -0.96 21.84 20.32
N THR A 507 -1.87 21.43 19.40
CA THR A 507 -1.58 21.45 17.95
C THR A 507 -2.14 22.65 17.19
N SER A 508 -3.09 23.41 17.78
CA SER A 508 -3.76 24.53 17.10
C SER A 508 -2.96 25.84 17.01
N GLY A 509 -1.72 25.88 17.51
CA GLY A 509 -0.94 27.11 17.55
C GLY A 509 -1.56 28.21 18.43
N GLY A 510 -2.33 27.85 19.47
CA GLY A 510 -2.95 28.76 20.42
C GLY A 510 -4.39 29.20 20.05
N ILE A 511 -4.95 28.72 18.97
CA ILE A 511 -6.35 29.00 18.58
C ILE A 511 -7.31 28.27 19.53
N ALA A 512 -7.10 26.98 19.81
CA ALA A 512 -7.82 26.23 20.81
C ALA A 512 -7.20 26.47 22.19
N THR A 513 -7.69 27.48 22.89
CA THR A 513 -7.22 27.77 24.25
C THR A 513 -7.85 26.83 25.28
N PRO A 514 -7.16 26.50 26.41
CA PRO A 514 -7.76 25.71 27.49
C PRO A 514 -9.10 26.29 27.96
N LYS A 515 -9.23 27.61 27.94
CA LYS A 515 -10.48 28.30 28.30
C LYS A 515 -11.62 27.97 27.34
N LEU A 516 -11.38 27.99 26.04
CA LEU A 516 -12.38 27.65 25.03
C LEU A 516 -12.78 26.17 25.14
N ILE A 517 -11.83 25.28 25.35
CA ILE A 517 -12.06 23.85 25.48
C ILE A 517 -12.89 23.55 26.74
N ASP A 518 -12.55 24.13 27.90
CA ASP A 518 -13.35 24.01 29.12
C ASP A 518 -14.81 24.46 28.88
N MET A 519 -14.99 25.59 28.18
CA MET A 519 -16.32 26.09 27.85
C MET A 519 -17.11 25.14 26.96
N LEU A 520 -16.48 24.51 25.98
CA LEU A 520 -17.10 23.48 25.12
C LEU A 520 -17.57 22.30 25.96
N VAL A 521 -16.70 21.74 26.79
CA VAL A 521 -17.01 20.59 27.65
C VAL A 521 -18.10 20.94 28.66
N TYR A 522 -18.06 22.10 29.32
CA TYR A 522 -19.10 22.53 30.24
C TYR A 522 -20.47 22.68 29.55
N ASN A 523 -20.52 23.26 28.34
CA ASN A 523 -21.77 23.39 27.58
C ASN A 523 -22.30 22.04 27.10
N ALA A 524 -21.43 21.13 26.65
CA ALA A 524 -21.80 19.77 26.28
C ALA A 524 -22.44 19.03 27.46
N ASN A 525 -21.93 19.26 28.67
CA ASN A 525 -22.40 18.64 29.90
C ASN A 525 -23.55 19.40 30.62
N LYS A 526 -24.20 20.40 30.00
CA LYS A 526 -25.22 21.27 30.59
C LYS A 526 -24.75 22.04 31.84
N LYS A 527 -23.47 22.22 32.07
CA LYS A 527 -22.85 22.94 33.19
C LYS A 527 -22.70 24.45 32.87
N TYR A 528 -23.80 25.11 32.47
CA TYR A 528 -23.81 26.46 31.92
C TYR A 528 -23.24 27.52 32.87
N LEU A 529 -23.49 27.42 34.18
CA LEU A 529 -22.94 28.30 35.21
C LEU A 529 -21.39 28.20 35.29
N GLN A 530 -20.85 27.00 35.12
CA GLN A 530 -19.40 26.79 35.13
C GLN A 530 -18.78 27.35 33.86
N ALA A 531 -19.42 27.14 32.69
CA ALA A 531 -19.01 27.74 31.44
C ALA A 531 -18.96 29.27 31.55
N PHE A 532 -19.97 29.90 32.11
CA PHE A 532 -20.02 31.36 32.34
C PHE A 532 -18.93 31.85 33.30
N LYS A 533 -18.75 31.16 34.44
CA LYS A 533 -17.66 31.48 35.39
C LYS A 533 -16.28 31.34 34.72
N ARG A 534 -16.10 30.35 33.85
CA ARG A 534 -14.86 30.15 33.11
C ARG A 534 -14.60 31.28 32.10
N LEU A 535 -15.67 31.80 31.47
CA LEU A 535 -15.59 32.93 30.55
C LEU A 535 -15.05 34.18 31.27
N LEU A 536 -15.48 34.42 32.51
CA LEU A 536 -15.11 35.57 33.30
C LEU A 536 -13.73 35.49 33.99
N LYS A 537 -13.16 34.26 34.13
CA LYS A 537 -11.79 34.08 34.64
C LYS A 537 -10.78 34.54 33.59
N LYS A 538 -9.87 35.42 33.96
CA LYS A 538 -8.71 35.82 33.16
C LYS A 538 -7.78 34.64 32.90
#